data_2a690ffd0ad87089d6dcf502a5821a6c
#
_entry.id   2a690ffd0ad87089d6dcf502a5821a6c
#
_cell.length_a   1.000
_cell.length_b   1.000
_cell.length_c   1.000
_cell.angle_alpha   90.00
_cell.angle_beta   90.00
_cell.angle_gamma   90.00
#
_symmetry.space_group_name_H-M   'P 1'
#
loop_
_entity.id
_entity.type
_entity.pdbx_description
1 polymer ?
#
loop_
_entity_poly.entity_id
_entity_poly.type
_entity_poly.pdbx_seq_one_letter_code
_entity_poly.pdbx_strand_id
1 'polypeptide(L)'
;MSPLPDSERHPRPRRLTRGWWTIPTMLERLRNAQNAHDAEGMAALFAEDYASSQPLHAGRAFVGRAQVLENWTAVFEGVPDFVSKLMSYSIDGNTEWAEWYWHGRHLDGSAFAMRGVTIFVVRSDLIAAARLYMEPVNTADEDIEAAVQGLYKPPPAETP
;
A
#
# COMPACT_ATOMS: atom_id res chain seq x y z
N MET A 1 -32.98 -28.07 -14.59
CA MET A 1 -31.80 -27.32 -14.09
C MET A 1 -32.16 -25.86 -14.20
N SER A 2 -32.65 -25.24 -13.11
CA SER A 2 -33.15 -23.86 -13.09
C SER A 2 -31.99 -22.93 -12.78
N PRO A 3 -31.86 -21.73 -13.40
CA PRO A 3 -30.83 -20.78 -13.10
C PRO A 3 -31.07 -20.13 -11.73
N LEU A 4 -29.99 -19.93 -10.98
CA LEU A 4 -29.97 -19.24 -9.69
C LEU A 4 -30.43 -17.77 -9.83
N PRO A 5 -31.08 -17.18 -8.83
CA PRO A 5 -31.54 -15.81 -8.88
C PRO A 5 -30.36 -14.82 -8.75
N ASP A 6 -30.40 -13.81 -9.62
CA ASP A 6 -29.46 -12.69 -9.78
C ASP A 6 -29.68 -11.63 -8.68
N SER A 7 -29.34 -11.97 -7.44
CA SER A 7 -29.54 -11.07 -6.29
C SER A 7 -28.38 -11.08 -5.31
N GLU A 8 -27.22 -10.63 -5.73
CA GLU A 8 -26.18 -10.08 -4.84
C GLU A 8 -25.24 -9.15 -5.61
N ARG A 9 -25.80 -8.11 -6.22
CA ARG A 9 -24.98 -6.98 -6.64
C ARG A 9 -24.74 -6.12 -5.41
N HIS A 10 -23.55 -6.20 -4.88
CA HIS A 10 -23.08 -5.25 -3.87
C HIS A 10 -23.27 -3.82 -4.41
N PRO A 11 -23.89 -2.91 -3.65
CA PRO A 11 -24.06 -1.54 -4.10
C PRO A 11 -22.68 -0.90 -4.29
N ARG A 12 -22.40 -0.47 -5.52
CA ARG A 12 -21.23 0.36 -5.78
C ARG A 12 -21.33 1.62 -4.93
N PRO A 13 -20.26 2.04 -4.25
CA PRO A 13 -20.28 3.27 -3.48
C PRO A 13 -20.73 4.42 -4.38
N ARG A 14 -21.77 5.14 -3.96
CA ARG A 14 -22.27 6.31 -4.66
C ARG A 14 -21.17 7.36 -4.71
N ARG A 15 -20.65 7.66 -5.89
CA ARG A 15 -19.89 8.88 -6.11
C ARG A 15 -20.79 10.06 -5.70
N LEU A 16 -20.40 10.77 -4.67
CA LEU A 16 -20.99 12.06 -4.36
C LEU A 16 -20.48 13.07 -5.39
N THR A 17 -21.23 13.23 -6.48
CA THR A 17 -21.02 14.30 -7.44
C THR A 17 -21.57 15.60 -6.85
N ARG A 18 -20.72 16.41 -6.25
CA ARG A 18 -20.97 17.83 -6.05
C ARG A 18 -20.09 18.62 -6.99
N GLY A 19 -20.70 19.23 -8.00
CA GLY A 19 -20.09 20.27 -8.82
C GLY A 19 -18.84 19.83 -9.61
N TRP A 20 -18.45 20.61 -10.55
CA TRP A 20 -17.35 20.42 -11.51
C TRP A 20 -15.93 20.27 -10.90
N TRP A 21 -15.81 20.24 -9.57
CA TRP A 21 -14.56 20.07 -8.83
C TRP A 21 -14.68 18.88 -7.90
N THR A 22 -14.19 17.72 -8.35
CA THR A 22 -14.04 16.56 -7.46
C THR A 22 -12.81 16.81 -6.60
N ILE A 23 -13.00 17.00 -5.27
CA ILE A 23 -11.88 17.10 -4.33
C ILE A 23 -11.17 15.73 -4.32
N PRO A 24 -9.86 15.67 -4.58
CA PRO A 24 -9.12 14.42 -4.53
C PRO A 24 -9.21 13.76 -3.15
N THR A 25 -9.37 12.45 -3.13
CA THR A 25 -9.24 11.66 -1.89
C THR A 25 -7.83 11.76 -1.31
N MET A 26 -7.64 11.39 -0.05
CA MET A 26 -6.31 11.32 0.55
C MET A 26 -5.39 10.40 -0.26
N LEU A 27 -5.88 9.26 -0.72
CA LEU A 27 -5.13 8.31 -1.54
C LEU A 27 -4.71 8.89 -2.90
N GLU A 28 -5.59 9.67 -3.54
CA GLU A 28 -5.26 10.35 -4.79
C GLU A 28 -4.23 11.46 -4.58
N ARG A 29 -4.33 12.20 -3.48
CA ARG A 29 -3.34 13.22 -3.09
C ARG A 29 -1.98 12.58 -2.85
N LEU A 30 -1.95 11.46 -2.12
CA LEU A 30 -0.74 10.69 -1.85
C LEU A 30 -0.09 10.18 -3.14
N ARG A 31 -0.88 9.51 -4.00
CA ARG A 31 -0.40 9.06 -5.32
C ARG A 31 0.17 10.22 -6.16
N ASN A 32 -0.51 11.35 -6.15
CA ASN A 32 -0.08 12.51 -6.94
C ASN A 32 1.27 13.05 -6.43
N ALA A 33 1.46 13.17 -5.11
CA ALA A 33 2.72 13.58 -4.51
C ALA A 33 3.85 12.57 -4.81
N GLN A 34 3.56 11.27 -4.73
CA GLN A 34 4.48 10.20 -5.09
C GLN A 34 4.94 10.31 -6.56
N ASN A 35 4.00 10.49 -7.50
CA ASN A 35 4.31 10.61 -8.92
C ASN A 35 4.95 11.94 -9.31
N ALA A 36 4.78 12.97 -8.51
CA ALA A 36 5.50 14.23 -8.65
C ALA A 36 6.92 14.19 -8.05
N HIS A 37 7.30 13.09 -7.37
CA HIS A 37 8.53 12.95 -6.58
C HIS A 37 8.68 14.08 -5.54
N ASP A 38 7.54 14.54 -4.99
CA ASP A 38 7.45 15.61 -4.02
C ASP A 38 7.45 15.03 -2.60
N ALA A 39 8.63 14.77 -2.07
CA ALA A 39 8.79 14.19 -0.73
C ALA A 39 8.25 15.11 0.37
N GLU A 40 8.41 16.44 0.24
CA GLU A 40 7.90 17.42 1.20
C GLU A 40 6.37 17.49 1.15
N GLY A 41 5.80 17.60 -0.07
CA GLY A 41 4.34 17.57 -0.27
C GLY A 41 3.71 16.27 0.18
N MET A 42 4.41 15.16 0.00
CA MET A 42 3.98 13.86 0.51
C MET A 42 4.01 13.84 2.04
N ALA A 43 5.10 14.25 2.68
CA ALA A 43 5.22 14.29 4.13
C ALA A 43 4.16 15.20 4.78
N ALA A 44 3.79 16.30 4.11
CA ALA A 44 2.75 17.22 4.58
C ALA A 44 1.35 16.58 4.66
N LEU A 45 1.11 15.43 4.03
CA LEU A 45 -0.14 14.67 4.14
C LEU A 45 -0.22 13.85 5.44
N PHE A 46 0.87 13.71 6.17
CA PHE A 46 0.95 12.92 7.39
C PHE A 46 0.91 13.82 8.64
N ALA A 47 0.32 13.31 9.72
CA ALA A 47 0.33 13.98 11.01
C ALA A 47 1.76 14.03 11.58
N GLU A 48 2.05 15.01 12.43
CA GLU A 48 3.36 15.11 13.09
C GLU A 48 3.68 13.88 13.95
N ASP A 49 2.65 13.33 14.60
CA ASP A 49 2.70 12.13 15.44
C ASP A 49 2.31 10.84 14.67
N TYR A 50 2.42 10.85 13.35
CA TYR A 50 2.11 9.71 12.50
C TYR A 50 2.76 8.43 13.01
N ALA A 51 1.97 7.37 13.14
CA ALA A 51 2.43 6.04 13.56
C ALA A 51 2.43 5.06 12.39
N SER A 52 3.61 4.60 11.99
CA SER A 52 3.79 3.60 10.94
C SER A 52 4.04 2.23 11.54
N SER A 53 3.41 1.21 10.98
CA SER A 53 3.72 -0.18 11.29
C SER A 53 3.77 -1.05 10.03
N GLN A 54 4.60 -2.07 10.06
CA GLN A 54 4.66 -3.13 9.06
C GLN A 54 4.48 -4.46 9.80
N PRO A 55 3.25 -5.00 9.87
CA PRO A 55 2.96 -6.15 10.73
C PRO A 55 3.79 -7.40 10.43
N LEU A 56 4.23 -7.58 9.17
CA LEU A 56 5.14 -8.67 8.78
C LEU A 56 6.61 -8.41 9.17
N HIS A 57 6.93 -7.17 9.54
CA HIS A 57 8.29 -6.72 9.86
C HIS A 57 8.25 -5.72 11.02
N ALA A 58 7.99 -6.22 12.22
CA ALA A 58 7.75 -5.38 13.41
C ALA A 58 8.88 -4.36 13.69
N GLY A 59 10.12 -4.70 13.35
CA GLY A 59 11.27 -3.80 13.52
C GLY A 59 11.29 -2.58 12.59
N ARG A 60 10.38 -2.50 11.60
CA ARG A 60 10.25 -1.36 10.68
C ARG A 60 9.24 -0.32 11.15
N ALA A 61 8.66 -0.47 12.34
CA ALA A 61 7.75 0.51 12.91
C ALA A 61 8.49 1.81 13.26
N PHE A 62 7.83 2.94 13.06
CA PHE A 62 8.36 4.25 13.45
C PHE A 62 7.23 5.24 13.75
N VAL A 63 7.58 6.35 14.36
CA VAL A 63 6.69 7.47 14.65
C VAL A 63 7.29 8.76 14.10
N GLY A 64 6.43 9.58 13.55
CA GLY A 64 6.79 10.93 13.13
C GLY A 64 6.85 11.13 11.62
N ARG A 65 6.34 12.29 11.20
CA ARG A 65 6.31 12.74 9.81
C ARG A 65 7.73 12.96 9.24
N ALA A 66 8.69 13.34 10.07
CA ALA A 66 10.06 13.54 9.64
C ALA A 66 10.68 12.28 9.01
N GLN A 67 10.38 11.10 9.58
CA GLN A 67 10.85 9.83 9.01
C GLN A 67 10.17 9.52 7.66
N VAL A 68 8.93 9.94 7.46
CA VAL A 68 8.26 9.82 6.14
C VAL A 68 9.03 10.62 5.10
N LEU A 69 9.42 11.86 5.43
CA LEU A 69 10.21 12.71 4.53
C LEU A 69 11.55 12.08 4.17
N GLU A 70 12.30 11.60 5.16
CA GLU A 70 13.59 10.93 4.94
C GLU A 70 13.45 9.69 4.06
N ASN A 71 12.48 8.83 4.36
CA ASN A 71 12.26 7.60 3.62
C ASN A 71 11.92 7.87 2.14
N TRP A 72 11.02 8.80 1.88
CA TRP A 72 10.58 9.06 0.51
C TRP A 72 11.60 9.90 -0.28
N THR A 73 12.38 10.74 0.36
CA THR A 73 13.55 11.37 -0.26
C THR A 73 14.51 10.29 -0.77
N ALA A 74 14.83 9.30 0.08
CA ALA A 74 15.72 8.21 -0.29
C ALA A 74 15.13 7.32 -1.41
N VAL A 75 13.82 7.07 -1.41
CA VAL A 75 13.15 6.30 -2.47
C VAL A 75 13.27 7.03 -3.81
N PHE A 76 12.99 8.32 -3.86
CA PHE A 76 13.05 9.09 -5.12
C PHE A 76 14.49 9.28 -5.63
N GLU A 77 15.46 9.37 -4.73
CA GLU A 77 16.87 9.38 -5.10
C GLU A 77 17.34 8.01 -5.63
N GLY A 78 16.91 6.94 -5.01
CA GLY A 78 17.28 5.55 -5.38
C GLY A 78 16.54 5.01 -6.59
N VAL A 79 15.35 5.52 -6.89
CA VAL A 79 14.49 5.11 -8.01
C VAL A 79 14.00 6.36 -8.75
N PRO A 80 14.86 7.00 -9.58
CA PRO A 80 14.56 8.31 -10.19
C PRO A 80 13.34 8.33 -11.12
N ASP A 81 12.94 7.19 -11.66
CA ASP A 81 11.77 7.01 -12.51
C ASP A 81 10.59 6.34 -11.76
N PHE A 82 10.54 6.46 -10.43
CA PHE A 82 9.50 5.89 -9.59
C PHE A 82 8.10 6.27 -10.06
N VAL A 83 7.23 5.28 -10.15
CA VAL A 83 5.81 5.45 -10.47
C VAL A 83 4.95 4.71 -9.45
N SER A 84 3.95 5.39 -8.94
CA SER A 84 2.91 4.83 -8.06
C SER A 84 1.60 4.67 -8.81
N LYS A 85 1.06 3.46 -8.80
CA LYS A 85 -0.29 3.15 -9.31
C LYS A 85 -1.19 2.74 -8.15
N LEU A 86 -2.29 3.47 -7.99
CA LEU A 86 -3.39 3.09 -7.11
C LEU A 86 -4.29 2.13 -7.89
N MET A 87 -4.19 0.84 -7.57
CA MET A 87 -4.87 -0.22 -8.31
C MET A 87 -6.35 -0.33 -7.94
N SER A 88 -6.62 -0.23 -6.64
CA SER A 88 -7.95 -0.35 -6.07
C SER A 88 -7.96 0.30 -4.68
N TYR A 89 -9.13 0.74 -4.21
CA TYR A 89 -9.24 1.27 -2.85
C TYR A 89 -10.67 1.16 -2.32
N SER A 90 -10.78 1.23 -0.99
CA SER A 90 -12.05 1.35 -0.27
C SER A 90 -11.88 2.32 0.89
N ILE A 91 -12.92 3.09 1.19
CA ILE A 91 -12.95 4.05 2.30
C ILE A 91 -14.14 3.70 3.18
N ASP A 92 -13.86 3.49 4.46
CA ASP A 92 -14.85 3.25 5.49
C ASP A 92 -14.60 4.19 6.68
N GLY A 93 -15.42 5.21 6.78
CA GLY A 93 -15.24 6.28 7.78
C GLY A 93 -13.89 6.98 7.61
N ASN A 94 -13.04 6.85 8.62
CA ASN A 94 -11.70 7.43 8.64
C ASN A 94 -10.60 6.41 8.24
N THR A 95 -10.99 5.20 7.85
CA THR A 95 -10.06 4.16 7.43
C THR A 95 -10.09 4.00 5.93
N GLU A 96 -8.91 4.10 5.32
CA GLU A 96 -8.72 4.01 3.87
C GLU A 96 -7.82 2.83 3.55
N TRP A 97 -8.33 1.90 2.74
CA TRP A 97 -7.63 0.72 2.25
C TRP A 97 -7.20 0.99 0.82
N ALA A 98 -5.95 0.76 0.49
CA ALA A 98 -5.43 1.01 -0.85
C ALA A 98 -4.51 -0.11 -1.30
N GLU A 99 -4.78 -0.64 -2.50
CA GLU A 99 -3.90 -1.56 -3.20
C GLU A 99 -2.99 -0.77 -4.13
N TRP A 100 -1.68 -1.00 -4.02
CA TRP A 100 -0.66 -0.28 -4.76
C TRP A 100 0.18 -1.19 -5.64
N TYR A 101 0.65 -0.60 -6.73
CA TYR A 101 1.79 -1.08 -7.48
C TYR A 101 2.78 0.06 -7.66
N TRP A 102 3.96 -0.07 -7.05
CA TRP A 102 5.09 0.84 -7.16
C TRP A 102 6.14 0.21 -8.04
N HIS A 103 6.65 0.94 -9.02
CA HIS A 103 7.67 0.41 -9.92
C HIS A 103 8.59 1.51 -10.45
N GLY A 104 9.71 1.09 -10.99
CA GLY A 104 10.75 1.93 -11.57
C GLY A 104 12.04 1.14 -11.77
N ARG A 105 13.14 1.87 -11.82
CA ARG A 105 14.49 1.32 -11.92
C ARG A 105 15.39 1.92 -10.88
N HIS A 106 16.19 1.08 -10.24
CA HIS A 106 17.31 1.52 -9.40
C HIS A 106 18.39 2.22 -10.23
N LEU A 107 19.31 2.92 -9.55
CA LEU A 107 20.43 3.62 -10.20
C LEU A 107 21.35 2.68 -11.00
N ASP A 108 21.43 1.40 -10.62
CA ASP A 108 22.18 0.37 -11.33
C ASP A 108 21.42 -0.24 -12.52
N GLY A 109 20.21 0.25 -12.81
CA GLY A 109 19.35 -0.22 -13.89
C GLY A 109 18.51 -1.44 -13.57
N SER A 110 18.67 -2.06 -12.39
CA SER A 110 17.84 -3.19 -11.96
C SER A 110 16.39 -2.75 -11.71
N ALA A 111 15.44 -3.67 -11.87
CA ALA A 111 14.04 -3.39 -11.69
C ALA A 111 13.69 -3.16 -10.20
N PHE A 112 12.94 -2.11 -9.93
CA PHE A 112 12.24 -1.88 -8.68
C PHE A 112 10.76 -2.19 -8.89
N ALA A 113 10.18 -3.06 -8.10
CA ALA A 113 8.75 -3.36 -8.13
C ALA A 113 8.29 -3.80 -6.76
N MET A 114 7.25 -3.13 -6.24
CA MET A 114 6.58 -3.49 -5.00
C MET A 114 5.07 -3.54 -5.21
N ARG A 115 4.41 -4.49 -4.58
CA ARG A 115 2.96 -4.59 -4.54
C ARG A 115 2.50 -4.82 -3.12
N GLY A 116 1.25 -4.44 -2.85
CA GLY A 116 0.63 -4.72 -1.57
C GLY A 116 -0.47 -3.75 -1.22
N VAL A 117 -0.81 -3.76 0.05
CA VAL A 117 -1.91 -2.98 0.60
C VAL A 117 -1.40 -2.09 1.71
N THR A 118 -1.91 -0.86 1.75
CA THR A 118 -1.80 0.02 2.91
C THR A 118 -3.16 0.26 3.51
N ILE A 119 -3.19 0.37 4.84
CA ILE A 119 -4.40 0.70 5.59
C ILE A 119 -4.09 1.97 6.38
N PHE A 120 -4.69 3.06 5.96
CA PHE A 120 -4.50 4.38 6.58
C PHE A 120 -5.65 4.71 7.53
N VAL A 121 -5.31 5.38 8.63
CA VAL A 121 -6.28 6.08 9.47
C VAL A 121 -6.09 7.58 9.27
N VAL A 122 -7.13 8.25 8.79
CA VAL A 122 -7.13 9.69 8.52
C VAL A 122 -7.81 10.43 9.67
N ARG A 123 -7.13 11.44 10.19
CA ARG A 123 -7.63 12.30 11.27
C ARG A 123 -7.34 13.75 10.90
N SER A 124 -8.37 14.61 10.93
CA SER A 124 -8.22 16.04 10.61
C SER A 124 -7.53 16.30 9.27
N ASP A 125 -7.94 15.57 8.23
CA ASP A 125 -7.37 15.63 6.86
C ASP A 125 -5.88 15.31 6.77
N LEU A 126 -5.34 14.53 7.72
CA LEU A 126 -3.99 14.02 7.73
C LEU A 126 -3.97 12.52 8.00
N ILE A 127 -3.00 11.82 7.44
CA ILE A 127 -2.75 10.41 7.73
C ILE A 127 -2.11 10.32 9.13
N ALA A 128 -2.87 9.80 10.10
CA ALA A 128 -2.43 9.71 11.49
C ALA A 128 -1.74 8.39 11.82
N ALA A 129 -2.11 7.31 11.13
CA ALA A 129 -1.52 5.99 11.30
C ALA A 129 -1.59 5.19 10.01
N ALA A 130 -0.69 4.22 9.87
CA ALA A 130 -0.74 3.26 8.76
C ALA A 130 -0.27 1.86 9.19
N ARG A 131 -0.86 0.86 8.54
CA ARG A 131 -0.32 -0.49 8.46
C ARG A 131 0.04 -0.76 7.00
N LEU A 132 1.29 -1.14 6.75
CA LEU A 132 1.80 -1.39 5.41
C LEU A 132 2.06 -2.89 5.24
N TYR A 133 1.51 -3.43 4.17
CA TYR A 133 1.72 -4.81 3.70
C TYR A 133 2.28 -4.74 2.28
N MET A 134 3.34 -3.95 2.13
CA MET A 134 4.01 -3.70 0.86
C MET A 134 5.28 -4.54 0.80
N GLU A 135 5.37 -5.40 -0.21
CA GLU A 135 6.52 -6.29 -0.39
C GLU A 135 7.08 -6.20 -1.81
N PRO A 136 8.38 -6.45 -2.00
CA PRO A 136 8.95 -6.60 -3.32
C PRO A 136 8.24 -7.69 -4.10
N VAL A 137 8.00 -7.45 -5.40
CA VAL A 137 7.44 -8.46 -6.28
C VAL A 137 8.48 -9.56 -6.47
N ASN A 138 8.14 -10.77 -6.04
CA ASN A 138 8.98 -11.94 -6.29
C ASN A 138 8.74 -12.41 -7.73
N THR A 139 9.81 -12.47 -8.51
CA THR A 139 9.79 -12.98 -9.88
C THR A 139 10.27 -14.43 -9.96
N ALA A 140 10.59 -15.06 -8.82
CA ALA A 140 10.90 -16.48 -8.77
C ALA A 140 9.64 -17.29 -9.13
N ASP A 141 9.83 -18.26 -9.98
CA ASP A 141 8.76 -19.12 -10.48
C ASP A 141 8.48 -20.25 -9.48
N GLU A 142 7.91 -19.86 -8.34
CA GLU A 142 7.48 -20.78 -7.29
C GLU A 142 5.98 -21.05 -7.47
N ASP A 143 5.63 -22.31 -7.71
CA ASP A 143 4.23 -22.70 -7.83
C ASP A 143 3.52 -22.77 -6.47
N ILE A 144 2.21 -22.90 -6.50
CA ILE A 144 1.40 -22.92 -5.27
C ILE A 144 1.70 -24.13 -4.38
N GLU A 145 2.06 -25.26 -4.97
CA GLU A 145 2.36 -26.48 -4.21
C GLU A 145 3.64 -26.31 -3.42
N ALA A 146 4.70 -25.78 -4.03
CA ALA A 146 5.96 -25.48 -3.37
C ALA A 146 5.77 -24.43 -2.26
N ALA A 147 5.02 -23.37 -2.53
CA ALA A 147 4.70 -22.34 -1.55
C ALA A 147 3.96 -22.91 -0.33
N VAL A 148 2.95 -23.76 -0.55
CA VAL A 148 2.20 -24.40 0.55
C VAL A 148 3.08 -25.37 1.32
N GLN A 149 3.92 -26.17 0.65
CA GLN A 149 4.87 -27.06 1.33
C GLN A 149 5.88 -26.27 2.19
N GLY A 150 6.30 -25.09 1.76
CA GLY A 150 7.17 -24.21 2.54
C GLY A 150 6.55 -23.68 3.83
N LEU A 151 5.21 -23.63 3.91
CA LEU A 151 4.47 -23.23 5.13
C LEU A 151 4.30 -24.38 6.12
N TYR A 152 4.36 -25.63 5.67
CA TYR A 152 4.15 -26.80 6.50
C TYR A 152 5.47 -27.37 7.03
N LYS A 153 5.58 -27.43 8.34
CA LYS A 153 6.67 -28.15 9.02
C LYS A 153 6.10 -29.46 9.58
N PRO A 154 6.47 -30.63 9.06
CA PRO A 154 6.01 -31.88 9.62
C PRO A 154 6.50 -32.03 11.08
N PRO A 155 5.75 -32.71 11.94
CA PRO A 155 6.22 -33.00 13.28
C PRO A 155 7.55 -33.75 13.22
N PRO A 156 8.44 -33.58 14.21
CA PRO A 156 9.69 -34.34 14.26
C PRO A 156 9.36 -35.84 14.23
N ALA A 157 10.15 -36.59 13.45
CA ALA A 157 10.00 -38.05 13.40
C ALA A 157 10.15 -38.63 14.82
N GLU A 158 9.19 -39.43 15.25
CA GLU A 158 9.32 -40.18 16.49
C GLU A 158 10.57 -41.09 16.35
N THR A 159 11.55 -40.82 17.16
CA THR A 159 12.74 -41.68 17.25
C THR A 159 12.29 -42.99 17.89
N PRO A 160 12.54 -44.16 17.28
CA PRO A 160 12.15 -45.47 17.82
C PRO A 160 12.86 -45.80 19.13
#